data_2f073d7a51237f0009b19ae3027dfa8b
#
_entry.id   2f073d7a51237f0009b19ae3027dfa8b
#
_cell.length_a   1.000
_cell.length_b   1.000
_cell.length_c   1.000
_cell.angle_alpha   90.00
_cell.angle_beta   90.00
_cell.angle_gamma   90.00
#
_symmetry.space_group_name_H-M   'P 1'
#
loop_
_entity.id
_entity.type
_entity.pdbx_description
1 polymer ?
#
loop_
_entity_poly.entity_id
_entity_poly.type
_entity_poly.pdbx_seq_one_letter_code
_entity_poly.pdbx_strand_id
1 'polypeptide(L)'
;MALSKKQKKKRRRIIILSVVGVVVLAFGYLIYSYGIDYYRKYYACGGVEIDYYRFPVTGIDVASHQGKIDWKEVYDSKVYFAFIKATEGENFVDKRFKENWKEAKQNNIIVGAYHFFRFNKDGKEQAYNFINNVSLSADDLPPVLDVELYGGNKYTQETKNKVISEIFNCLRTLERHYERRPIVYTNIETYQNFIKGNFDDYDLWICKLCSEPKTLDWTFW
;
A
#
# COMPACT_ATOMS: atom_id res chain seq x y z
N MET A 1 -10.96 -54.58 37.35
CA MET A 1 -9.82 -54.27 38.28
C MET A 1 -9.55 -52.77 38.26
N ALA A 2 -9.70 -52.06 39.36
CA ALA A 2 -9.56 -50.60 39.39
C ALA A 2 -8.08 -50.24 39.45
N LEU A 3 -7.66 -49.22 38.63
CA LEU A 3 -6.26 -48.74 38.60
C LEU A 3 -5.83 -48.17 39.94
N SER A 4 -4.61 -48.48 40.38
CA SER A 4 -4.01 -47.94 41.62
C SER A 4 -3.84 -46.43 41.49
N LYS A 5 -3.76 -45.71 42.64
CA LYS A 5 -3.53 -44.24 42.66
C LYS A 5 -2.26 -43.85 41.87
N LYS A 6 -1.19 -44.64 41.93
CA LYS A 6 0.08 -44.44 41.19
C LYS A 6 -0.11 -44.57 39.67
N GLN A 7 -0.90 -45.55 39.23
CA GLN A 7 -1.22 -45.76 37.81
C GLN A 7 -2.12 -44.64 37.24
N LYS A 8 -3.10 -44.17 38.03
CA LYS A 8 -3.94 -43.02 37.63
C LYS A 8 -3.12 -41.73 37.47
N LYS A 9 -2.17 -41.48 38.39
CA LYS A 9 -1.24 -40.34 38.33
C LYS A 9 -0.31 -40.41 37.10
N LYS A 10 0.22 -41.60 36.79
CA LYS A 10 1.07 -41.83 35.61
C LYS A 10 0.26 -41.60 34.30
N ARG A 11 -0.95 -42.16 34.22
CA ARG A 11 -1.83 -42.00 33.08
C ARG A 11 -2.22 -40.54 32.86
N ARG A 12 -2.54 -39.80 33.93
CA ARG A 12 -2.85 -38.36 33.85
C ARG A 12 -1.64 -37.53 33.35
N ARG A 13 -0.43 -37.84 33.81
CA ARG A 13 0.80 -37.20 33.32
C ARG A 13 1.02 -37.46 31.81
N ILE A 14 0.85 -38.69 31.37
CA ILE A 14 1.00 -39.04 29.96
C ILE A 14 -0.03 -38.27 29.10
N ILE A 15 -1.29 -38.23 29.51
CA ILE A 15 -2.34 -37.48 28.79
C ILE A 15 -1.98 -36.00 28.71
N ILE A 16 -1.56 -35.39 29.84
CA ILE A 16 -1.17 -33.98 29.86
C ILE A 16 0.01 -33.72 28.91
N LEU A 17 1.04 -34.57 28.95
CA LEU A 17 2.20 -34.41 28.07
C LEU A 17 1.84 -34.61 26.60
N SER A 18 0.94 -35.54 26.29
CA SER A 18 0.43 -35.73 24.91
C SER A 18 -0.36 -34.53 24.43
N VAL A 19 -1.23 -33.98 25.28
CA VAL A 19 -2.02 -32.78 24.92
C VAL A 19 -1.08 -31.57 24.72
N VAL A 20 -0.12 -31.35 25.59
CA VAL A 20 0.87 -30.30 25.45
C VAL A 20 1.67 -30.48 24.15
N GLY A 21 2.11 -31.73 23.87
CA GLY A 21 2.82 -32.03 22.62
C GLY A 21 1.98 -31.68 21.36
N VAL A 22 0.70 -32.03 21.36
CA VAL A 22 -0.21 -31.70 20.24
C VAL A 22 -0.40 -30.18 20.10
N VAL A 23 -0.56 -29.47 21.22
CA VAL A 23 -0.70 -27.99 21.21
C VAL A 23 0.57 -27.33 20.68
N VAL A 24 1.75 -27.78 21.09
CA VAL A 24 3.04 -27.25 20.62
C VAL A 24 3.21 -27.49 19.12
N LEU A 25 2.87 -28.69 18.63
CA LEU A 25 2.92 -29.02 17.20
C LEU A 25 1.93 -28.19 16.38
N ALA A 26 0.72 -28.02 16.87
CA ALA A 26 -0.29 -27.18 16.20
C ALA A 26 0.15 -25.71 16.14
N PHE A 27 0.72 -25.19 17.22
CA PHE A 27 1.24 -23.82 17.27
C PHE A 27 2.45 -23.63 16.37
N GLY A 28 3.37 -24.61 16.37
CA GLY A 28 4.51 -24.64 15.44
C GLY A 28 4.07 -24.68 13.97
N TYR A 29 3.06 -25.47 13.65
CA TYR A 29 2.47 -25.50 12.29
C TYR A 29 1.83 -24.18 11.89
N LEU A 30 1.11 -23.52 12.81
CA LEU A 30 0.52 -22.20 12.54
C LEU A 30 1.60 -21.14 12.30
N ILE A 31 2.66 -21.11 13.12
CA ILE A 31 3.79 -20.18 12.91
C ILE A 31 4.49 -20.47 11.59
N TYR A 32 4.70 -21.74 11.26
CA TYR A 32 5.33 -22.15 10.01
C TYR A 32 4.49 -21.77 8.79
N SER A 33 3.18 -22.06 8.79
CA SER A 33 2.28 -21.70 7.70
C SER A 33 2.18 -20.20 7.53
N TYR A 34 2.03 -19.44 8.62
CA TYR A 34 1.99 -17.98 8.59
C TYR A 34 3.31 -17.38 8.09
N GLY A 35 4.44 -17.93 8.53
CA GLY A 35 5.77 -17.55 8.07
C GLY A 35 6.01 -17.84 6.60
N ILE A 36 5.55 -19.00 6.11
CA ILE A 36 5.63 -19.35 4.67
C ILE A 36 4.75 -18.45 3.83
N ASP A 37 3.50 -18.18 4.25
CA ASP A 37 2.61 -17.30 3.51
C ASP A 37 3.13 -15.86 3.49
N TYR A 38 3.69 -15.38 4.61
CA TYR A 38 4.36 -14.09 4.68
C TYR A 38 5.58 -14.05 3.75
N TYR A 39 6.44 -15.07 3.80
CA TYR A 39 7.62 -15.17 2.93
C TYR A 39 7.23 -15.22 1.46
N ARG A 40 6.24 -16.05 1.08
CA ARG A 40 5.72 -16.11 -0.28
C ARG A 40 5.14 -14.79 -0.74
N LYS A 41 4.40 -14.10 0.12
CA LYS A 41 3.78 -12.83 -0.21
C LYS A 41 4.78 -11.70 -0.43
N TYR A 42 5.88 -11.67 0.34
CA TYR A 42 6.80 -10.53 0.37
C TYR A 42 8.21 -10.82 -0.18
N TYR A 43 8.64 -12.09 -0.25
CA TYR A 43 10.01 -12.46 -0.59
C TYR A 43 10.15 -13.56 -1.65
N ALA A 44 9.12 -14.33 -1.94
CA ALA A 44 9.22 -15.47 -2.85
C ALA A 44 9.11 -15.11 -4.33
N CYS A 45 8.89 -13.85 -4.64
CA CYS A 45 9.19 -13.37 -5.97
C CYS A 45 10.71 -13.27 -6.07
N GLY A 46 11.38 -14.10 -6.79
CA GLY A 46 12.84 -14.07 -6.98
C GLY A 46 13.40 -12.79 -7.64
N GLY A 47 12.74 -11.64 -7.38
CA GLY A 47 12.91 -10.36 -8.04
C GLY A 47 12.29 -10.35 -9.44
N VAL A 48 11.71 -9.23 -9.82
CA VAL A 48 11.39 -8.98 -11.22
C VAL A 48 12.66 -8.40 -11.84
N GLU A 49 13.22 -9.07 -12.81
CA GLU A 49 14.26 -8.46 -13.64
C GLU A 49 13.60 -7.37 -14.48
N ILE A 50 13.88 -6.13 -14.12
CA ILE A 50 13.34 -4.96 -14.84
C ILE A 50 14.14 -4.76 -16.11
N ASP A 51 13.46 -4.78 -17.25
CA ASP A 51 14.04 -4.40 -18.53
C ASP A 51 14.16 -2.87 -18.60
N TYR A 52 15.31 -2.36 -18.15
CA TYR A 52 15.60 -0.92 -18.18
C TYR A 52 15.68 -0.32 -19.59
N TYR A 53 15.72 -1.14 -20.62
CA TYR A 53 15.61 -0.65 -21.99
C TYR A 53 14.17 -0.30 -22.35
N ARG A 54 13.22 -1.11 -21.88
CA ARG A 54 11.78 -0.82 -22.03
C ARG A 54 11.28 0.21 -21.01
N PHE A 55 11.85 0.21 -19.81
CA PHE A 55 11.44 1.06 -18.68
C PHE A 55 12.65 1.89 -18.20
N PRO A 56 13.06 2.89 -19.00
CA PRO A 56 14.28 3.64 -18.70
C PRO A 56 14.11 4.66 -17.58
N VAL A 57 12.88 4.96 -17.18
CA VAL A 57 12.58 5.95 -16.15
C VAL A 57 12.18 5.24 -14.86
N THR A 58 12.97 5.43 -13.81
CA THR A 58 12.73 4.85 -12.49
C THR A 58 12.32 5.92 -11.49
N GLY A 59 11.39 5.57 -10.62
CA GLY A 59 10.92 6.41 -9.53
C GLY A 59 10.79 5.62 -8.23
N ILE A 60 10.56 6.35 -7.15
CA ILE A 60 10.29 5.78 -5.82
C ILE A 60 9.05 6.40 -5.22
N ASP A 61 8.45 5.72 -4.27
CA ASP A 61 7.49 6.30 -3.36
C ASP A 61 8.04 6.35 -1.93
N VAL A 62 7.74 7.42 -1.23
CA VAL A 62 8.28 7.65 0.11
C VAL A 62 7.26 8.26 1.08
N ALA A 63 7.40 7.90 2.35
CA ALA A 63 6.65 8.47 3.46
C ALA A 63 7.55 8.62 4.69
N SER A 64 7.03 9.20 5.75
CA SER A 64 7.81 9.42 6.97
C SER A 64 8.34 8.16 7.64
N HIS A 65 7.80 6.99 7.33
CA HIS A 65 8.27 5.74 7.92
C HIS A 65 9.64 5.27 7.40
N GLN A 66 10.08 5.72 6.21
CA GLN A 66 11.43 5.49 5.72
C GLN A 66 12.50 6.35 6.44
N GLY A 67 12.09 7.30 7.28
CA GLY A 67 13.01 8.15 8.02
C GLY A 67 13.55 9.32 7.18
N LYS A 68 14.80 9.73 7.45
CA LYS A 68 15.47 10.76 6.68
C LYS A 68 16.05 10.14 5.40
N ILE A 69 15.81 10.81 4.27
CA ILE A 69 16.25 10.35 2.95
C ILE A 69 17.42 11.21 2.51
N ASP A 70 18.45 10.59 1.98
CA ASP A 70 19.53 11.29 1.25
C ASP A 70 19.12 11.45 -0.22
N TRP A 71 18.50 12.57 -0.52
CA TRP A 71 17.99 12.86 -1.86
C TRP A 71 19.10 13.02 -2.91
N LYS A 72 20.34 13.35 -2.47
CA LYS A 72 21.48 13.36 -3.38
C LYS A 72 21.84 11.95 -3.80
N GLU A 73 21.89 11.00 -2.87
CA GLU A 73 22.12 9.57 -3.18
C GLU A 73 21.01 9.00 -4.06
N VAL A 74 19.74 9.39 -3.81
CA VAL A 74 18.60 9.01 -4.67
C VAL A 74 18.82 9.48 -6.11
N TYR A 75 19.23 10.74 -6.32
CA TYR A 75 19.52 11.27 -7.65
C TYR A 75 20.71 10.57 -8.31
N ASP A 76 21.80 10.38 -7.56
CA ASP A 76 23.00 9.70 -8.06
C ASP A 76 22.71 8.24 -8.46
N SER A 77 21.71 7.61 -7.85
CA SER A 77 21.19 6.27 -8.18
C SER A 77 20.28 6.26 -9.42
N LYS A 78 20.16 7.38 -10.14
CA LYS A 78 19.34 7.54 -11.35
C LYS A 78 17.85 7.30 -11.12
N VAL A 79 17.36 7.70 -9.97
CA VAL A 79 15.94 7.85 -9.71
C VAL A 79 15.50 9.23 -10.20
N TYR A 80 14.54 9.28 -11.10
CA TYR A 80 14.14 10.51 -11.79
C TYR A 80 12.95 11.20 -11.16
N PHE A 81 12.07 10.46 -10.49
CA PHE A 81 10.89 11.03 -9.85
C PHE A 81 10.61 10.35 -8.51
N ALA A 82 9.84 11.03 -7.67
CA ALA A 82 9.38 10.50 -6.40
C ALA A 82 7.92 10.89 -6.12
N PHE A 83 7.10 9.92 -5.74
CA PHE A 83 5.80 10.18 -5.13
C PHE A 83 5.94 10.23 -3.61
N ILE A 84 5.57 11.35 -3.00
CA ILE A 84 5.78 11.63 -1.58
C ILE A 84 4.44 11.64 -0.86
N LYS A 85 4.30 10.85 0.22
CA LYS A 85 3.10 10.87 1.05
C LYS A 85 2.86 12.26 1.60
N ALA A 86 1.72 12.85 1.29
CA ALA A 86 1.31 14.13 1.84
C ALA A 86 0.31 13.95 2.97
N THR A 87 -0.76 13.21 2.72
CA THR A 87 -1.88 13.13 3.64
C THR A 87 -2.52 11.73 3.66
N GLU A 88 -3.38 11.51 4.64
CA GLU A 88 -4.17 10.29 4.79
C GLU A 88 -5.51 10.62 5.47
N GLY A 89 -6.60 10.09 4.96
CA GLY A 89 -7.92 10.35 5.52
C GLY A 89 -8.24 11.84 5.61
N GLU A 90 -9.14 12.21 6.52
CA GLU A 90 -9.66 13.58 6.60
C GLU A 90 -8.70 14.59 7.24
N ASN A 91 -7.68 14.16 7.99
CA ASN A 91 -6.91 15.07 8.84
C ASN A 91 -5.44 14.71 9.09
N PHE A 92 -4.98 13.53 8.67
CA PHE A 92 -3.58 13.18 8.86
C PHE A 92 -2.72 13.84 7.79
N VAL A 93 -1.59 14.43 8.22
CA VAL A 93 -0.54 15.00 7.36
C VAL A 93 0.77 14.29 7.67
N ASP A 94 1.47 13.81 6.64
CA ASP A 94 2.76 13.17 6.84
C ASP A 94 3.79 14.16 7.36
N LYS A 95 4.42 13.82 8.48
CA LYS A 95 5.32 14.74 9.21
C LYS A 95 6.58 15.13 8.44
N ARG A 96 6.96 14.34 7.42
CA ARG A 96 8.13 14.61 6.58
C ARG A 96 7.78 15.11 5.19
N PHE A 97 6.51 15.27 4.86
CA PHE A 97 6.09 15.69 3.54
C PHE A 97 6.83 16.95 3.05
N LYS A 98 6.77 18.02 3.84
CA LYS A 98 7.38 19.31 3.45
C LYS A 98 8.90 19.22 3.31
N GLU A 99 9.56 18.48 4.19
CA GLU A 99 11.01 18.24 4.13
C GLU A 99 11.37 17.48 2.86
N ASN A 100 10.75 16.31 2.65
CA ASN A 100 11.00 15.46 1.49
C ASN A 100 10.68 16.19 0.17
N TRP A 101 9.57 16.90 0.11
CA TRP A 101 9.16 17.68 -1.06
C TRP A 101 10.22 18.72 -1.47
N LYS A 102 10.67 19.50 -0.50
CA LYS A 102 11.69 20.52 -0.71
C LYS A 102 13.04 19.93 -1.10
N GLU A 103 13.51 18.93 -0.36
CA GLU A 103 14.83 18.33 -0.59
C GLU A 103 14.90 17.55 -1.89
N ALA A 104 13.84 16.81 -2.28
CA ALA A 104 13.76 16.13 -3.55
C ALA A 104 13.89 17.12 -4.73
N LYS A 105 13.11 18.21 -4.71
CA LYS A 105 13.19 19.27 -5.75
C LYS A 105 14.56 19.93 -5.81
N GLN A 106 15.19 20.17 -4.66
CA GLN A 106 16.55 20.74 -4.61
C GLN A 106 17.60 19.80 -5.22
N ASN A 107 17.33 18.50 -5.28
CA ASN A 107 18.20 17.50 -5.89
C ASN A 107 17.74 17.06 -7.29
N ASN A 108 16.94 17.88 -7.98
CA ASN A 108 16.46 17.65 -9.35
C ASN A 108 15.61 16.36 -9.52
N ILE A 109 14.95 15.91 -8.48
CA ILE A 109 13.94 14.86 -8.56
C ILE A 109 12.60 15.49 -8.90
N ILE A 110 11.92 14.98 -9.93
CA ILE A 110 10.55 15.37 -10.25
C ILE A 110 9.64 14.81 -9.16
N VAL A 111 8.79 15.63 -8.58
CA VAL A 111 7.97 15.19 -7.43
C VAL A 111 6.49 15.11 -7.76
N GLY A 112 5.83 14.16 -7.14
CA GLY A 112 4.37 14.05 -7.03
C GLY A 112 3.98 13.81 -5.58
N ALA A 113 2.76 14.18 -5.22
CA ALA A 113 2.24 13.93 -3.89
C ALA A 113 1.13 12.90 -3.92
N TYR A 114 1.07 12.03 -2.90
CA TYR A 114 -0.02 11.09 -2.78
C TYR A 114 -0.82 11.22 -1.49
N HIS A 115 -2.10 10.89 -1.60
CA HIS A 115 -3.06 10.79 -0.51
C HIS A 115 -3.44 9.34 -0.29
N PHE A 116 -3.25 8.82 0.93
CA PHE A 116 -3.72 7.49 1.30
C PHE A 116 -5.22 7.55 1.65
N PHE A 117 -6.04 6.93 0.81
CA PHE A 117 -7.49 6.99 0.91
C PHE A 117 -8.03 6.06 1.99
N ARG A 118 -8.91 6.58 2.85
CA ARG A 118 -9.61 5.82 3.90
C ARG A 118 -11.04 5.49 3.49
N PHE A 119 -11.38 4.21 3.39
CA PHE A 119 -12.66 3.70 2.89
C PHE A 119 -13.87 4.09 3.74
N ASN A 120 -13.65 4.38 5.01
CA ASN A 120 -14.69 4.73 5.97
C ASN A 120 -14.83 6.25 6.20
N LYS A 121 -14.25 7.07 5.31
CA LYS A 121 -14.21 8.52 5.42
C LYS A 121 -14.85 9.20 4.20
N ASP A 122 -15.31 10.42 4.36
CA ASP A 122 -15.87 11.24 3.28
C ASP A 122 -14.80 11.57 2.23
N GLY A 123 -15.10 11.33 0.96
CA GLY A 123 -14.13 11.49 -0.12
C GLY A 123 -13.78 12.95 -0.40
N LYS A 124 -14.72 13.89 -0.21
CA LYS A 124 -14.45 15.33 -0.39
C LYS A 124 -13.58 15.88 0.72
N GLU A 125 -13.87 15.49 1.97
CA GLU A 125 -13.07 15.92 3.12
C GLU A 125 -11.62 15.40 3.01
N GLN A 126 -11.44 14.18 2.50
CA GLN A 126 -10.11 13.64 2.20
C GLN A 126 -9.40 14.45 1.11
N ALA A 127 -10.11 14.82 0.04
CA ALA A 127 -9.56 15.69 -0.99
C ALA A 127 -9.19 17.07 -0.44
N TYR A 128 -10.01 17.67 0.43
CA TYR A 128 -9.69 18.94 1.06
C TYR A 128 -8.48 18.85 2.01
N ASN A 129 -8.32 17.75 2.74
CA ASN A 129 -7.11 17.53 3.51
C ASN A 129 -5.85 17.56 2.61
N PHE A 130 -5.91 16.93 1.44
CA PHE A 130 -4.81 16.96 0.48
C PHE A 130 -4.59 18.37 -0.09
N ILE A 131 -5.63 19.02 -0.59
CA ILE A 131 -5.60 20.35 -1.20
C ILE A 131 -5.00 21.40 -0.25
N ASN A 132 -5.37 21.36 1.03
CA ASN A 132 -4.89 22.30 2.03
C ASN A 132 -3.40 22.14 2.37
N ASN A 133 -2.78 21.02 2.01
CA ASN A 133 -1.40 20.71 2.36
C ASN A 133 -0.46 20.60 1.16
N VAL A 134 -0.99 20.53 -0.07
CA VAL A 134 -0.20 20.30 -1.29
C VAL A 134 -0.46 21.42 -2.30
N SER A 135 0.61 22.06 -2.73
CA SER A 135 0.58 23.00 -3.85
C SER A 135 1.43 22.43 -4.98
N LEU A 136 0.83 22.20 -6.15
CA LEU A 136 1.51 21.68 -7.33
C LEU A 136 1.89 22.82 -8.29
N SER A 137 3.10 22.75 -8.82
CA SER A 137 3.54 23.55 -9.97
C SER A 137 3.34 22.79 -11.28
N ALA A 138 3.52 23.48 -12.40
CA ALA A 138 3.36 22.85 -13.73
C ALA A 138 4.31 21.67 -13.96
N ASP A 139 5.51 21.72 -13.35
CA ASP A 139 6.56 20.72 -13.51
C ASP A 139 6.40 19.54 -12.51
N ASP A 140 5.46 19.62 -11.58
CA ASP A 140 5.20 18.53 -10.64
C ASP A 140 4.29 17.48 -11.29
N LEU A 141 4.39 16.22 -10.85
CA LEU A 141 3.49 15.16 -11.28
C LEU A 141 2.06 15.41 -10.80
N PRO A 142 1.05 14.85 -11.48
CA PRO A 142 -0.34 14.95 -11.02
C PRO A 142 -0.53 14.41 -9.60
N PRO A 143 -1.59 14.84 -8.88
CA PRO A 143 -1.90 14.29 -7.57
C PRO A 143 -2.21 12.79 -7.70
N VAL A 144 -1.80 12.01 -6.69
CA VAL A 144 -2.07 10.57 -6.65
C VAL A 144 -3.07 10.26 -5.54
N LEU A 145 -4.09 9.48 -5.87
CA LEU A 145 -4.98 8.86 -4.91
C LEU A 145 -4.58 7.39 -4.71
N ASP A 146 -4.07 7.07 -3.54
CA ASP A 146 -3.65 5.73 -3.14
C ASP A 146 -4.83 4.98 -2.54
N VAL A 147 -5.36 4.02 -3.30
CA VAL A 147 -6.55 3.24 -2.96
C VAL A 147 -6.15 1.78 -2.77
N GLU A 148 -6.05 1.34 -1.52
CA GLU A 148 -5.62 -0.01 -1.17
C GLU A 148 -6.46 -0.65 -0.06
N LEU A 149 -6.63 -1.98 -0.15
CA LEU A 149 -7.12 -2.82 0.95
C LEU A 149 -6.00 -3.08 1.97
N TYR A 150 -5.41 -2.01 2.48
CA TYR A 150 -4.28 -2.02 3.41
C TYR A 150 -4.49 -1.00 4.53
N GLY A 151 -3.65 -1.01 5.56
CA GLY A 151 -3.66 0.00 6.61
C GLY A 151 -4.97 0.09 7.41
N GLY A 152 -5.74 -1.00 7.48
CA GLY A 152 -7.01 -1.06 8.18
C GLY A 152 -8.23 -0.69 7.32
N ASN A 153 -8.07 -0.41 6.03
CA ASN A 153 -9.18 -0.30 5.08
C ASN A 153 -9.94 -1.62 4.97
N LYS A 154 -11.24 -1.56 5.18
CA LYS A 154 -12.15 -2.72 5.10
C LYS A 154 -13.43 -2.31 4.41
N TYR A 155 -14.07 -3.27 3.77
CA TYR A 155 -15.40 -3.10 3.20
C TYR A 155 -16.23 -4.38 3.38
N THR A 156 -17.54 -4.24 3.23
CA THR A 156 -18.47 -5.35 3.03
C THR A 156 -19.12 -5.20 1.66
N GLN A 157 -19.78 -6.22 1.17
CA GLN A 157 -20.50 -6.12 -0.10
C GLN A 157 -21.55 -4.98 -0.09
N GLU A 158 -22.15 -4.72 1.06
CA GLU A 158 -23.15 -3.64 1.26
C GLU A 158 -22.48 -2.25 1.18
N THR A 159 -21.25 -2.10 1.67
CA THR A 159 -20.54 -0.82 1.70
C THR A 159 -19.70 -0.56 0.45
N LYS A 160 -19.54 -1.54 -0.43
CA LYS A 160 -18.68 -1.44 -1.62
C LYS A 160 -19.04 -0.25 -2.51
N ASN A 161 -20.33 -0.09 -2.85
CA ASN A 161 -20.79 1.01 -3.69
C ASN A 161 -20.58 2.37 -3.03
N LYS A 162 -20.70 2.47 -1.71
CA LYS A 162 -20.37 3.67 -0.96
C LYS A 162 -18.88 4.01 -1.11
N VAL A 163 -17.98 3.05 -0.94
CA VAL A 163 -16.54 3.26 -1.11
C VAL A 163 -16.24 3.76 -2.53
N ILE A 164 -16.82 3.17 -3.57
CA ILE A 164 -16.67 3.62 -4.96
C ILE A 164 -17.14 5.07 -5.12
N SER A 165 -18.29 5.43 -4.54
CA SER A 165 -18.80 6.79 -4.57
C SER A 165 -17.87 7.79 -3.88
N GLU A 166 -17.26 7.40 -2.74
CA GLU A 166 -16.33 8.27 -2.04
C GLU A 166 -14.98 8.42 -2.76
N ILE A 167 -14.49 7.37 -3.43
CA ILE A 167 -13.33 7.46 -4.34
C ILE A 167 -13.63 8.46 -5.46
N PHE A 168 -14.80 8.35 -6.10
CA PHE A 168 -15.23 9.27 -7.15
C PHE A 168 -15.29 10.72 -6.66
N ASN A 169 -15.88 10.95 -5.49
CA ASN A 169 -15.96 12.28 -4.87
C ASN A 169 -14.59 12.89 -4.63
N CYS A 170 -13.64 12.08 -4.14
CA CYS A 170 -12.26 12.50 -3.90
C CYS A 170 -11.57 12.86 -5.23
N LEU A 171 -11.54 11.95 -6.19
CA LEU A 171 -10.91 12.16 -7.50
C LEU A 171 -11.44 13.40 -8.21
N ARG A 172 -12.77 13.57 -8.28
CA ARG A 172 -13.39 14.74 -8.93
C ARG A 172 -13.11 16.05 -8.20
N THR A 173 -12.93 16.02 -6.89
CA THR A 173 -12.59 17.21 -6.11
C THR A 173 -11.14 17.62 -6.37
N LEU A 174 -10.22 16.66 -6.39
CA LEU A 174 -8.81 16.89 -6.73
C LEU A 174 -8.66 17.38 -8.18
N GLU A 175 -9.31 16.73 -9.14
CA GLU A 175 -9.25 17.09 -10.56
C GLU A 175 -9.71 18.52 -10.79
N ARG A 176 -10.82 18.94 -10.17
CA ARG A 176 -11.33 20.31 -10.27
C ARG A 176 -10.39 21.37 -9.68
N HIS A 177 -9.73 21.04 -8.57
CA HIS A 177 -8.86 21.97 -7.88
C HIS A 177 -7.53 22.19 -8.62
N TYR A 178 -6.91 21.09 -9.06
CA TYR A 178 -5.59 21.14 -9.71
C TYR A 178 -5.68 21.33 -11.23
N GLU A 179 -6.89 21.27 -11.81
CA GLU A 179 -7.13 21.28 -13.26
C GLU A 179 -6.32 20.19 -13.99
N ARG A 180 -5.99 19.13 -13.26
CA ARG A 180 -5.21 17.97 -13.72
C ARG A 180 -5.86 16.71 -13.22
N ARG A 181 -5.95 15.70 -14.11
CA ARG A 181 -6.52 14.40 -13.77
C ARG A 181 -5.59 13.68 -12.78
N PRO A 182 -6.09 13.25 -11.61
CA PRO A 182 -5.29 12.46 -10.67
C PRO A 182 -4.88 11.11 -11.25
N ILE A 183 -3.77 10.56 -10.72
CA ILE A 183 -3.36 9.18 -10.92
C ILE A 183 -3.99 8.33 -9.82
N VAL A 184 -4.46 7.13 -10.16
CA VAL A 184 -4.93 6.15 -9.17
C VAL A 184 -3.86 5.12 -8.93
N TYR A 185 -3.29 5.10 -7.70
CA TYR A 185 -2.43 4.00 -7.26
C TYR A 185 -3.26 2.92 -6.59
N THR A 186 -2.96 1.66 -6.89
CA THR A 186 -3.65 0.52 -6.30
C THR A 186 -2.88 -0.80 -6.50
N ASN A 187 -3.22 -1.83 -5.72
CA ASN A 187 -2.78 -3.20 -5.97
C ASN A 187 -3.81 -3.99 -6.80
N ILE A 188 -3.43 -5.18 -7.27
CA ILE A 188 -4.28 -6.01 -8.14
C ILE A 188 -5.64 -6.35 -7.51
N GLU A 189 -5.68 -6.68 -6.21
CA GLU A 189 -6.91 -7.03 -5.51
C GLU A 189 -7.87 -5.83 -5.46
N THR A 190 -7.37 -4.68 -5.06
CA THR A 190 -8.17 -3.46 -4.96
C THR A 190 -8.59 -2.96 -6.33
N TYR A 191 -7.72 -3.07 -7.34
CA TYR A 191 -8.05 -2.78 -8.74
C TYR A 191 -9.29 -3.56 -9.19
N GLN A 192 -9.30 -4.87 -9.02
CA GLN A 192 -10.42 -5.73 -9.42
C GLN A 192 -11.72 -5.41 -8.68
N ASN A 193 -11.61 -4.98 -7.42
CA ASN A 193 -12.78 -4.73 -6.59
C ASN A 193 -13.39 -3.34 -6.75
N PHE A 194 -12.58 -2.30 -7.02
CA PHE A 194 -13.02 -0.91 -6.92
C PHE A 194 -12.72 -0.08 -8.16
N ILE A 195 -11.61 -0.34 -8.88
CA ILE A 195 -11.14 0.56 -9.93
C ILE A 195 -11.64 0.13 -11.30
N LYS A 196 -11.46 -1.14 -11.64
CA LYS A 196 -11.85 -1.69 -12.95
C LYS A 196 -13.33 -1.43 -13.27
N GLY A 197 -13.58 -0.80 -14.41
CA GLY A 197 -14.92 -0.47 -14.88
C GLY A 197 -15.56 0.75 -14.19
N ASN A 198 -14.92 1.34 -13.18
CA ASN A 198 -15.40 2.54 -12.50
C ASN A 198 -14.53 3.76 -12.76
N PHE A 199 -13.22 3.58 -12.99
CA PHE A 199 -12.22 4.65 -13.09
C PHE A 199 -11.21 4.38 -14.20
N ASP A 200 -11.61 3.70 -15.27
CA ASP A 200 -10.74 3.31 -16.40
C ASP A 200 -10.19 4.52 -17.17
N ASP A 201 -10.78 5.70 -16.99
CA ASP A 201 -10.32 6.96 -17.61
C ASP A 201 -9.14 7.61 -16.87
N TYR A 202 -8.78 7.15 -15.67
CA TYR A 202 -7.70 7.69 -14.88
C TYR A 202 -6.39 6.93 -15.15
N ASP A 203 -5.27 7.66 -15.17
CA ASP A 203 -3.96 7.03 -15.21
C ASP A 203 -3.78 6.06 -14.05
N LEU A 204 -3.30 4.86 -14.35
CA LEU A 204 -3.13 3.78 -13.37
C LEU A 204 -1.66 3.63 -12.96
N TRP A 205 -1.41 3.69 -11.66
CA TRP A 205 -0.17 3.22 -11.07
C TRP A 205 -0.46 1.91 -10.32
N ILE A 206 0.02 0.78 -10.87
CA ILE A 206 -0.33 -0.54 -10.36
C ILE A 206 0.80 -1.18 -9.56
N CYS A 207 0.53 -1.54 -8.33
CA CYS A 207 1.43 -2.35 -7.51
C CYS A 207 1.28 -3.83 -7.85
N LYS A 208 2.33 -4.42 -8.44
CA LYS A 208 2.45 -5.85 -8.69
C LYS A 208 3.90 -6.27 -8.56
N LEU A 209 4.26 -6.88 -7.43
CA LEU A 209 5.66 -7.08 -7.03
C LEU A 209 6.39 -8.19 -7.80
N CYS A 210 5.69 -9.20 -8.31
CA CYS A 210 6.30 -10.45 -8.77
C CYS A 210 6.33 -10.63 -10.28
N SER A 211 5.72 -9.75 -11.04
CA SER A 211 5.72 -9.79 -12.50
C SER A 211 5.10 -8.54 -13.08
N GLU A 212 5.50 -8.20 -14.29
CA GLU A 212 4.87 -7.14 -15.07
C GLU A 212 3.36 -7.33 -15.18
N PRO A 213 2.54 -6.28 -15.02
CA PRO A 213 1.08 -6.35 -15.16
C PRO A 213 0.64 -6.30 -16.64
N LYS A 214 1.05 -7.29 -17.45
CA LYS A 214 0.89 -7.32 -18.92
C LYS A 214 -0.54 -7.22 -19.45
N THR A 215 -1.54 -7.47 -18.62
CA THR A 215 -2.96 -7.48 -19.03
C THR A 215 -3.69 -6.20 -18.65
N LEU A 216 -3.00 -5.24 -18.10
CA LEU A 216 -3.55 -3.95 -17.69
C LEU A 216 -2.94 -2.84 -18.53
N ASP A 217 -3.76 -1.82 -18.80
CA ASP A 217 -3.27 -0.54 -19.29
C ASP A 217 -2.85 0.29 -18.09
N TRP A 218 -1.56 0.56 -17.96
CA TRP A 218 -0.97 1.25 -16.81
C TRP A 218 0.07 2.28 -17.25
N THR A 219 0.16 3.36 -16.48
CA THR A 219 1.13 4.45 -16.69
C THR A 219 2.37 4.25 -15.81
N PHE A 220 2.18 3.76 -14.59
CA PHE A 220 3.26 3.47 -13.63
C PHE A 220 3.12 2.04 -13.09
N TRP A 221 4.25 1.39 -12.85
CA TRP A 221 4.33 0.05 -12.26
C TRP A 221 5.46 -0.04 -11.25
#